data_05347ed805f6cabe9fc4f79357ac69d7
#
_entry.id   05347ed805f6cabe9fc4f79357ac69d7
#
_cell.length_a   1.000
_cell.length_b   1.000
_cell.length_c   1.000
_cell.angle_alpha   90.00
_cell.angle_beta   90.00
_cell.angle_gamma   90.00
#
_symmetry.space_group_name_H-M   'P 1'
#
loop_
_entity.id
_entity.type
_entity.pdbx_description
1 polymer ?
#
loop_
_entity_poly.entity_id
_entity_poly.type
_entity_poly.pdbx_seq_one_letter_code
_entity_poly.pdbx_strand_id
1 'polypeptide(L)'
;MRKYNMKRWLALSLFTFISCPALSESNYPPVDVLLQSPTTVIGQKIVYPEGAAQITALIVTMESGQTTGWHKHEVPLTAHILQGELTVDYGAAGTRIYTKGDTFVEALGSEHNGQNTGKGLARIFVVFSGAIGTHNTVAN
;
A
#
# COMPACT_ATOMS: atom_id res chain seq x y z
N MET A 1 -81.69 18.61 -34.02
CA MET A 1 -81.12 17.87 -32.85
C MET A 1 -79.89 17.11 -33.29
N ARG A 2 -78.71 17.58 -32.91
CA ARG A 2 -77.41 16.99 -33.33
C ARG A 2 -76.86 16.21 -32.15
N LYS A 3 -76.74 14.87 -32.29
CA LYS A 3 -76.16 13.98 -31.24
C LYS A 3 -74.64 13.99 -31.33
N TYR A 4 -73.99 14.46 -30.33
CA TYR A 4 -72.55 14.35 -30.20
C TYR A 4 -72.15 12.98 -29.64
N ASN A 5 -71.38 12.20 -30.41
CA ASN A 5 -70.75 10.95 -29.98
C ASN A 5 -69.35 11.27 -29.36
N MET A 6 -69.27 11.15 -28.08
CA MET A 6 -68.03 11.34 -27.33
C MET A 6 -67.29 10.00 -27.27
N LYS A 7 -66.24 9.85 -28.11
CA LYS A 7 -65.35 8.71 -28.05
C LYS A 7 -64.37 8.88 -26.84
N ARG A 8 -64.54 8.05 -25.82
CA ARG A 8 -63.64 7.97 -24.72
C ARG A 8 -62.33 7.25 -25.15
N TRP A 9 -61.20 7.96 -25.18
CA TRP A 9 -59.88 7.38 -25.36
C TRP A 9 -59.41 6.89 -24.02
N LEU A 10 -59.25 5.57 -23.83
CA LEU A 10 -58.51 4.98 -22.71
C LEU A 10 -57.02 5.12 -23.03
N ALA A 11 -56.36 5.98 -22.31
CA ALA A 11 -54.87 6.03 -22.29
C ALA A 11 -54.37 4.89 -21.42
N LEU A 12 -53.81 3.86 -22.03
CA LEU A 12 -53.11 2.76 -21.33
C LEU A 12 -51.72 3.22 -20.97
N SER A 13 -51.50 3.67 -19.71
CA SER A 13 -50.17 4.02 -19.18
C SER A 13 -49.36 2.76 -18.94
N LEU A 14 -48.40 2.53 -19.81
CA LEU A 14 -47.42 1.45 -19.66
C LEU A 14 -46.38 1.86 -18.58
N PHE A 15 -46.56 1.36 -17.35
CA PHE A 15 -45.55 1.51 -16.30
C PHE A 15 -44.42 0.53 -16.58
N THR A 16 -43.30 1.02 -17.14
CA THR A 16 -42.04 0.29 -17.23
C THR A 16 -41.38 0.27 -15.84
N PHE A 17 -41.42 -0.86 -15.17
CA PHE A 17 -40.61 -1.11 -13.99
C PHE A 17 -39.14 -1.20 -14.43
N ILE A 18 -38.38 -0.13 -14.17
CA ILE A 18 -36.91 -0.18 -14.24
C ILE A 18 -36.47 -0.99 -13.02
N SER A 19 -36.16 -2.26 -13.22
CA SER A 19 -35.47 -3.06 -12.18
C SER A 19 -34.05 -2.52 -12.03
N CYS A 20 -33.82 -1.75 -10.97
CA CYS A 20 -32.49 -1.39 -10.54
C CYS A 20 -31.77 -2.70 -10.16
N PRO A 21 -30.61 -3.03 -10.74
CA PRO A 21 -29.86 -4.19 -10.28
C PRO A 21 -29.50 -3.95 -8.81
N ALA A 22 -29.94 -4.85 -7.94
CA ALA A 22 -29.51 -4.88 -6.56
C ALA A 22 -27.98 -5.05 -6.57
N LEU A 23 -27.24 -4.02 -6.13
CA LEU A 23 -25.83 -4.15 -5.84
C LEU A 23 -25.71 -5.24 -4.78
N SER A 24 -25.10 -6.37 -5.13
CA SER A 24 -24.77 -7.41 -4.18
C SER A 24 -23.88 -6.76 -3.11
N GLU A 25 -24.40 -6.56 -1.90
CA GLU A 25 -23.58 -6.17 -0.76
C GLU A 25 -22.53 -7.26 -0.57
N SER A 26 -21.27 -6.90 -0.74
CA SER A 26 -20.14 -7.77 -0.42
C SER A 26 -20.20 -8.07 1.07
N ASN A 27 -20.35 -9.35 1.45
CA ASN A 27 -20.25 -9.80 2.84
C ASN A 27 -18.80 -9.75 3.38
N TYR A 28 -17.86 -9.23 2.58
CA TYR A 28 -16.48 -9.06 3.02
C TYR A 28 -16.38 -7.87 3.98
N PRO A 29 -15.70 -8.03 5.14
CA PRO A 29 -15.52 -6.93 6.09
C PRO A 29 -14.84 -5.71 5.43
N PRO A 30 -15.07 -4.50 5.96
CA PRO A 30 -14.37 -3.30 5.50
C PRO A 30 -12.86 -3.49 5.55
N VAL A 31 -12.15 -2.97 4.54
CA VAL A 31 -10.69 -3.02 4.45
C VAL A 31 -10.12 -1.63 4.23
N ASP A 32 -9.01 -1.34 4.90
CA ASP A 32 -8.22 -0.14 4.68
C ASP A 32 -7.00 -0.49 3.84
N VAL A 33 -6.83 0.14 2.68
CA VAL A 33 -5.65 -0.03 1.84
C VAL A 33 -4.53 0.85 2.38
N LEU A 34 -3.53 0.26 3.03
CA LEU A 34 -2.40 1.00 3.58
C LEU A 34 -1.39 1.42 2.52
N LEU A 35 -1.24 0.63 1.45
CA LEU A 35 -0.34 0.92 0.34
C LEU A 35 -0.77 0.17 -0.91
N GLN A 36 -0.71 0.85 -2.04
CA GLN A 36 -0.76 0.25 -3.38
C GLN A 36 0.18 1.04 -4.28
N SER A 37 1.32 0.47 -4.65
CA SER A 37 2.33 1.16 -5.44
C SER A 37 3.06 0.21 -6.39
N PRO A 38 3.31 0.61 -7.65
CA PRO A 38 4.19 -0.11 -8.57
C PRO A 38 5.65 0.33 -8.43
N THR A 39 5.95 1.32 -7.57
CA THR A 39 7.28 1.92 -7.42
C THR A 39 7.72 2.01 -5.96
N THR A 40 9.02 2.06 -5.75
CA THR A 40 9.66 2.37 -4.45
C THR A 40 9.49 3.85 -4.08
N VAL A 41 9.86 4.20 -2.85
CA VAL A 41 9.84 5.59 -2.35
C VAL A 41 10.67 6.56 -3.18
N ILE A 42 11.70 6.09 -3.86
CA ILE A 42 12.55 6.92 -4.74
C ILE A 42 12.19 6.76 -6.22
N GLY A 43 11.02 6.19 -6.54
CA GLY A 43 10.47 6.12 -7.89
C GLY A 43 10.99 4.97 -8.77
N GLN A 44 11.75 4.04 -8.21
CA GLN A 44 12.22 2.86 -8.95
C GLN A 44 11.06 1.88 -9.17
N LYS A 45 11.00 1.26 -10.34
CA LYS A 45 10.05 0.18 -10.63
C LYS A 45 10.31 -1.02 -9.70
N ILE A 46 9.27 -1.54 -9.09
CA ILE A 46 9.37 -2.76 -8.28
C ILE A 46 9.55 -3.95 -9.22
N VAL A 47 10.59 -4.76 -8.94
CA VAL A 47 10.86 -6.00 -9.66
C VAL A 47 11.07 -7.11 -8.64
N TYR A 48 10.32 -8.19 -8.77
CA TYR A 48 10.52 -9.38 -7.94
C TYR A 48 11.66 -10.21 -8.47
N PRO A 49 12.48 -10.83 -7.58
CA PRO A 49 13.55 -11.73 -8.01
C PRO A 49 12.97 -12.98 -8.66
N GLU A 50 13.74 -13.56 -9.58
CA GLU A 50 13.44 -14.85 -10.19
C GLU A 50 13.68 -16.00 -9.18
N GLY A 51 13.02 -17.14 -9.39
CA GLY A 51 13.18 -18.35 -8.59
C GLY A 51 11.99 -18.66 -7.68
N ALA A 52 12.18 -19.62 -6.77
CA ALA A 52 11.16 -20.02 -5.80
C ALA A 52 10.95 -18.90 -4.77
N ALA A 53 9.74 -18.35 -4.71
CA ALA A 53 9.42 -17.22 -3.84
C ALA A 53 9.66 -17.55 -2.36
N GLN A 54 10.19 -16.59 -1.63
CA GLN A 54 10.36 -16.63 -0.18
C GLN A 54 9.96 -15.28 0.44
N ILE A 55 9.09 -15.33 1.43
CA ILE A 55 8.70 -14.16 2.23
C ILE A 55 9.44 -14.22 3.57
N THR A 56 10.05 -13.11 3.94
CA THR A 56 10.63 -12.92 5.28
C THR A 56 9.96 -11.74 5.94
N ALA A 57 9.28 -11.97 7.05
CA ALA A 57 8.62 -10.92 7.84
C ALA A 57 9.27 -10.82 9.21
N LEU A 58 9.56 -9.59 9.65
CA LEU A 58 10.19 -9.31 10.94
C LEU A 58 9.79 -7.93 11.48
N ILE A 59 10.13 -7.67 12.72
CA ILE A 59 10.02 -6.33 13.32
C ILE A 59 11.42 -5.84 13.65
N VAL A 60 11.81 -4.71 13.07
CA VAL A 60 12.99 -3.95 13.47
C VAL A 60 12.60 -3.07 14.63
N THR A 61 13.37 -3.11 15.72
CA THR A 61 13.20 -2.21 16.88
C THR A 61 14.48 -1.40 17.05
N MET A 62 14.32 -0.08 17.11
CA MET A 62 15.45 0.86 17.21
C MET A 62 15.25 1.79 18.40
N GLU A 63 16.29 1.92 19.23
CA GLU A 63 16.38 2.94 20.28
C GLU A 63 16.44 4.36 19.66
N SER A 64 16.10 5.37 20.46
CA SER A 64 16.25 6.78 20.03
C SER A 64 17.69 7.08 19.62
N GLY A 65 17.87 7.66 18.44
CA GLY A 65 19.16 7.97 17.85
C GLY A 65 19.88 6.79 17.17
N GLN A 66 19.40 5.56 17.33
CA GLN A 66 20.00 4.39 16.68
C GLN A 66 19.85 4.46 15.16
N THR A 67 20.88 4.00 14.43
CA THR A 67 20.90 3.92 12.97
C THR A 67 21.01 2.48 12.49
N THR A 68 20.54 2.22 11.25
CA THR A 68 20.75 0.94 10.58
C THR A 68 22.14 0.79 9.99
N GLY A 69 22.88 1.91 9.82
CA GLY A 69 24.03 2.00 8.92
C GLY A 69 23.62 2.02 7.46
N TRP A 70 24.57 2.39 6.59
CA TRP A 70 24.37 2.36 5.14
C TRP A 70 24.25 0.91 4.67
N HIS A 71 23.17 0.61 3.94
CA HIS A 71 22.89 -0.72 3.40
C HIS A 71 21.94 -0.59 2.21
N LYS A 72 21.73 -1.69 1.50
CA LYS A 72 20.75 -1.82 0.43
C LYS A 72 19.99 -3.13 0.53
N HIS A 73 18.84 -3.19 -0.15
CA HIS A 73 18.05 -4.40 -0.28
C HIS A 73 18.09 -4.88 -1.73
N GLU A 74 18.37 -6.18 -1.93
CA GLU A 74 18.38 -6.80 -3.27
C GLU A 74 17.00 -7.33 -3.68
N VAL A 75 16.04 -7.30 -2.76
CA VAL A 75 14.65 -7.74 -2.96
C VAL A 75 13.69 -6.65 -2.48
N PRO A 76 12.48 -6.55 -3.04
CA PRO A 76 11.49 -5.59 -2.57
C PRO A 76 11.20 -5.76 -1.09
N LEU A 77 11.25 -4.63 -0.36
CA LEU A 77 10.91 -4.53 1.05
C LEU A 77 9.72 -3.62 1.22
N THR A 78 8.66 -4.12 1.85
CA THR A 78 7.54 -3.29 2.32
C THR A 78 7.70 -3.06 3.81
N ALA A 79 7.68 -1.78 4.23
CA ALA A 79 7.76 -1.37 5.62
C ALA A 79 6.47 -0.71 6.08
N HIS A 80 6.11 -0.95 7.35
CA HIS A 80 5.01 -0.28 8.04
C HIS A 80 5.47 0.16 9.43
N ILE A 81 5.30 1.44 9.74
CA ILE A 81 5.69 2.00 11.04
C ILE A 81 4.63 1.67 12.09
N LEU A 82 4.94 0.75 12.97
CA LEU A 82 4.07 0.36 14.09
C LEU A 82 4.11 1.38 15.22
N GLN A 83 5.29 2.01 15.45
CA GLN A 83 5.54 2.93 16.55
C GLN A 83 6.73 3.83 16.25
N GLY A 84 6.68 5.07 16.75
CA GLY A 84 7.79 6.00 16.71
C GLY A 84 7.94 6.70 15.36
N GLU A 85 9.18 7.11 15.09
CA GLU A 85 9.58 7.87 13.91
C GLU A 85 10.87 7.30 13.33
N LEU A 86 10.92 7.18 12.01
CA LEU A 86 12.08 6.74 11.25
C LEU A 86 12.41 7.80 10.21
N THR A 87 13.63 8.31 10.22
CA THR A 87 14.16 9.14 9.14
C THR A 87 15.10 8.28 8.30
N VAL A 88 14.88 8.26 6.98
CA VAL A 88 15.72 7.52 6.03
C VAL A 88 16.39 8.49 5.08
N ASP A 89 17.70 8.40 5.01
CA ASP A 89 18.56 9.12 4.07
C ASP A 89 18.80 8.24 2.84
N TYR A 90 18.38 8.70 1.67
CA TYR A 90 18.55 8.05 0.36
C TYR A 90 19.67 8.70 -0.48
N GLY A 91 20.60 9.39 0.16
CA GLY A 91 21.69 10.09 -0.52
C GLY A 91 21.16 11.17 -1.47
N ALA A 92 21.51 11.10 -2.74
CA ALA A 92 21.10 12.09 -3.75
C ALA A 92 19.56 12.14 -3.96
N ALA A 93 18.80 11.10 -3.57
CA ALA A 93 17.35 11.10 -3.65
C ALA A 93 16.68 11.80 -2.46
N GLY A 94 17.49 12.31 -1.52
CA GLY A 94 17.04 13.10 -0.37
C GLY A 94 16.64 12.25 0.83
N THR A 95 16.09 12.93 1.84
CA THR A 95 15.71 12.34 3.11
C THR A 95 14.20 12.31 3.24
N ARG A 96 13.66 11.26 3.90
CA ARG A 96 12.24 11.12 4.19
C ARG A 96 12.02 10.76 5.65
N ILE A 97 10.94 11.27 6.21
CA ILE A 97 10.50 10.97 7.59
C ILE A 97 9.23 10.15 7.52
N TYR A 98 9.22 9.05 8.25
CA TYR A 98 8.08 8.15 8.38
C TYR A 98 7.65 8.08 9.84
N THR A 99 6.35 8.11 10.07
CA THR A 99 5.74 8.08 11.40
C THR A 99 4.78 6.91 11.55
N LYS A 100 4.32 6.64 12.76
CA LYS A 100 3.34 5.57 13.02
C LYS A 100 2.16 5.62 12.04
N GLY A 101 1.92 4.50 11.36
CA GLY A 101 0.86 4.30 10.37
C GLY A 101 1.34 4.42 8.92
N ASP A 102 2.51 5.03 8.68
CA ASP A 102 3.06 5.11 7.33
C ASP A 102 3.47 3.74 6.82
N THR A 103 3.19 3.50 5.53
CA THR A 103 3.55 2.28 4.82
C THR A 103 4.23 2.65 3.50
N PHE A 104 5.35 2.03 3.20
CA PHE A 104 6.12 2.34 1.99
C PHE A 104 6.87 1.12 1.46
N VAL A 105 7.26 1.19 0.17
CA VAL A 105 8.22 0.24 -0.42
C VAL A 105 9.58 0.90 -0.44
N GLU A 106 10.55 0.27 0.24
CA GLU A 106 11.91 0.78 0.40
C GLU A 106 12.68 0.79 -0.94
N ALA A 107 13.73 1.61 -1.01
CA ALA A 107 14.62 1.67 -2.16
C ALA A 107 15.21 0.28 -2.48
N LEU A 108 15.18 -0.10 -3.77
CA LEU A 108 15.65 -1.39 -4.25
C LEU A 108 17.04 -1.23 -4.89
N GLY A 109 18.04 -1.97 -4.39
CA GLY A 109 19.41 -1.94 -4.89
C GLY A 109 20.16 -0.62 -4.67
N SER A 110 19.53 0.39 -4.06
CA SER A 110 20.13 1.69 -3.74
C SER A 110 20.44 1.78 -2.25
N GLU A 111 21.60 2.31 -1.94
CA GLU A 111 22.05 2.51 -0.56
C GLU A 111 21.21 3.56 0.16
N HIS A 112 20.91 3.28 1.41
CA HIS A 112 20.20 4.18 2.31
C HIS A 112 20.57 3.90 3.76
N ASN A 113 20.25 4.85 4.64
CA ASN A 113 20.49 4.75 6.08
C ASN A 113 19.29 5.23 6.86
N GLY A 114 18.70 4.34 7.65
CA GLY A 114 17.59 4.65 8.55
C GLY A 114 18.08 5.08 9.92
N GLN A 115 17.46 6.07 10.53
CA GLN A 115 17.68 6.52 11.89
C GLN A 115 16.37 6.70 12.64
N ASN A 116 16.29 6.23 13.87
CA ASN A 116 15.21 6.63 14.76
C ASN A 116 15.49 8.05 15.27
N THR A 117 14.81 9.04 14.71
CA THR A 117 14.90 10.45 15.08
C THR A 117 13.89 10.85 16.16
N GLY A 118 13.00 9.95 16.54
CA GLY A 118 12.04 10.14 17.63
C GLY A 118 12.68 10.01 19.02
N LYS A 119 11.90 10.38 20.04
CA LYS A 119 12.34 10.36 21.45
C LYS A 119 12.21 9.00 22.14
N GLY A 120 11.53 8.03 21.53
CA GLY A 120 11.28 6.69 22.08
C GLY A 120 11.66 5.61 21.09
N LEU A 121 11.19 4.38 21.34
CA LEU A 121 11.40 3.27 20.40
C LEU A 121 10.72 3.54 19.05
N ALA A 122 11.42 3.25 17.97
CA ALA A 122 10.81 3.03 16.66
C ALA A 122 10.66 1.52 16.44
N ARG A 123 9.47 1.09 15.99
CA ARG A 123 9.19 -0.30 15.65
C ARG A 123 8.61 -0.36 14.24
N ILE A 124 9.28 -1.08 13.37
CA ILE A 124 8.99 -1.16 11.95
C ILE A 124 8.68 -2.62 11.60
N PHE A 125 7.47 -2.90 11.16
CA PHE A 125 7.14 -4.18 10.55
C PHE A 125 7.64 -4.19 9.12
N VAL A 126 8.43 -5.20 8.77
CA VAL A 126 9.12 -5.30 7.49
C VAL A 126 8.82 -6.64 6.85
N VAL A 127 8.50 -6.60 5.56
CA VAL A 127 8.28 -7.79 4.73
C VAL A 127 9.18 -7.72 3.51
N PHE A 128 10.09 -8.66 3.39
CA PHE A 128 10.89 -8.89 2.19
C PHE A 128 10.17 -9.87 1.26
N SER A 129 10.01 -9.47 0.00
CA SER A 129 9.44 -10.30 -1.07
C SER A 129 10.58 -10.82 -1.94
N GLY A 130 11.27 -11.84 -1.45
CA GLY A 130 12.47 -12.42 -2.05
C GLY A 130 12.25 -13.75 -2.74
N ALA A 131 13.35 -14.43 -3.04
CA ALA A 131 13.41 -15.80 -3.50
C ALA A 131 14.41 -16.61 -2.64
N ILE A 132 14.29 -17.91 -2.65
CA ILE A 132 15.26 -18.79 -1.96
C ILE A 132 16.66 -18.51 -2.49
N GLY A 133 17.58 -18.18 -1.57
CA GLY A 133 18.97 -17.86 -1.89
C GLY A 133 19.26 -16.38 -2.19
N THR A 134 18.26 -15.50 -2.19
CA THR A 134 18.51 -14.05 -2.30
C THR A 134 18.89 -13.44 -0.95
N HIS A 135 19.71 -12.38 -1.00
CA HIS A 135 20.03 -11.58 0.17
C HIS A 135 18.98 -10.49 0.39
N ASN A 136 18.36 -10.49 1.57
CA ASN A 136 17.38 -9.47 1.94
C ASN A 136 18.05 -8.11 2.15
N THR A 137 19.23 -8.10 2.79
CA THR A 137 19.99 -6.89 3.13
C THR A 137 21.47 -7.13 2.92
N VAL A 138 22.14 -6.16 2.29
CA VAL A 138 23.58 -6.14 2.10
C VAL A 138 24.11 -4.87 2.76
N ALA A 139 24.92 -5.03 3.82
CA ALA A 139 25.61 -3.93 4.49
C ALA A 139 26.88 -3.53 3.72
N ASN A 140 27.27 -2.28 3.84
CA ASN A 140 28.56 -1.76 3.35
C ASN A 140 29.64 -1.90 4.38
#